data_c1567fed4979bad1b4085dc232f4dbc0
#
_entry.id   c1567fed4979bad1b4085dc232f4dbc0
#
_cell.length_a   1.000
_cell.length_b   1.000
_cell.length_c   1.000
_cell.angle_alpha   90.00
_cell.angle_beta   90.00
_cell.angle_gamma   90.00
#
_symmetry.space_group_name_H-M   'P 1'
#
loop_
_entity.id
_entity.type
_entity.pdbx_description
1 polymer ?
#
loop_
_entity_poly.entity_id
_entity_poly.type
_entity_poly.pdbx_seq_one_letter_code
_entity_poly.pdbx_strand_id
1 'polypeptide(L)'
;MKVTFDENGYVNGWCMVGDNGGDEYDPPEDFDAFLDNCFCYKLSEGKLVRDTEKEETDQLEEQKSSLRVRREKECFSVVNRGWIWYSTLTLSQWRELRNWYIAWLKVTETMTPPERPSWVDDIDTSRIPLTLGGLL
;
A
#
# COMPACT_ATOMS: atom_id res chain seq x y z
N MET A 1 33.80 4.34 0.60
CA MET A 1 32.39 4.76 0.61
C MET A 1 32.03 5.26 2.01
N LYS A 2 31.50 6.44 2.11
CA LYS A 2 31.06 7.00 3.40
C LYS A 2 29.58 6.67 3.59
N VAL A 3 29.27 6.16 4.78
CA VAL A 3 27.93 5.63 5.08
C VAL A 3 27.42 6.21 6.39
N THR A 4 26.17 6.61 6.40
CA THR A 4 25.44 6.99 7.60
C THR A 4 24.38 5.95 7.93
N PHE A 5 24.04 5.82 9.21
CA PHE A 5 23.10 4.83 9.72
C PHE A 5 21.95 5.51 10.45
N ASP A 6 20.79 4.86 10.45
CA ASP A 6 19.65 5.26 11.24
C ASP A 6 19.81 4.84 12.71
N GLU A 7 18.85 5.16 13.56
CA GLU A 7 18.85 4.81 14.98
C GLU A 7 18.83 3.30 15.24
N ASN A 8 18.41 2.50 14.27
CA ASN A 8 18.34 1.04 14.35
C ASN A 8 19.57 0.34 13.76
N GLY A 9 20.54 1.11 13.26
CA GLY A 9 21.77 0.57 12.69
C GLY A 9 21.72 0.21 11.21
N TYR A 10 20.66 0.56 10.52
CA TYR A 10 20.56 0.36 9.07
C TYR A 10 21.07 1.56 8.29
N VAL A 11 21.59 1.33 7.10
CA VAL A 11 22.09 2.38 6.21
C VAL A 11 20.93 3.34 5.88
N ASN A 12 21.15 4.63 6.07
CA ASN A 12 20.20 5.67 5.68
C ASN A 12 20.78 6.66 4.66
N GLY A 13 22.07 6.55 4.35
CA GLY A 13 22.71 7.37 3.34
C GLY A 13 24.12 6.88 3.03
N TRP A 14 24.60 7.12 1.83
CA TRP A 14 25.97 6.79 1.43
C TRP A 14 26.43 7.69 0.30
N CYS A 15 27.75 7.87 0.17
CA CYS A 15 28.37 8.56 -0.96
C CYS A 15 29.73 7.98 -1.29
N MET A 16 30.07 7.95 -2.56
CA MET A 16 31.40 7.51 -3.04
C MET A 16 32.37 8.66 -3.06
N VAL A 17 31.88 9.86 -3.33
CA VAL A 17 32.68 11.10 -3.45
C VAL A 17 32.03 12.16 -2.58
N GLY A 18 32.87 12.94 -1.89
CA GLY A 18 32.39 13.99 -0.99
C GLY A 18 32.26 13.49 0.44
N ASP A 19 31.52 14.26 1.25
CA ASP A 19 31.36 13.98 2.68
C ASP A 19 29.89 14.16 3.07
N ASN A 20 29.29 13.10 3.64
CA ASN A 20 27.93 13.11 4.17
C ASN A 20 27.92 13.07 5.72
N GLY A 21 29.08 13.22 6.35
CA GLY A 21 29.21 13.11 7.80
C GLY A 21 29.37 11.68 8.32
N GLY A 22 29.34 10.68 7.43
CA GLY A 22 29.50 9.28 7.79
C GLY A 22 30.96 8.81 7.85
N ASP A 23 31.16 7.63 8.39
CA ASP A 23 32.47 6.97 8.41
C ASP A 23 32.70 6.19 7.10
N GLU A 24 33.98 5.87 6.85
CA GLU A 24 34.40 5.16 5.65
C GLU A 24 34.25 3.65 5.84
N TYR A 25 33.60 3.00 4.84
CA TYR A 25 33.46 1.55 4.78
C TYR A 25 33.72 1.05 3.36
N ASP A 26 34.15 -0.20 3.25
CA ASP A 26 34.24 -0.83 1.92
C ASP A 26 32.87 -1.14 1.37
N PRO A 27 32.67 -0.99 0.04
CA PRO A 27 31.43 -1.41 -0.61
C PRO A 27 31.17 -2.92 -0.35
N PRO A 28 29.91 -3.33 -0.17
CA PRO A 28 29.59 -4.76 -0.03
C PRO A 28 29.88 -5.52 -1.33
N GLU A 29 30.10 -6.84 -1.22
CA GLU A 29 30.37 -7.70 -2.38
C GLU A 29 29.21 -7.68 -3.38
N ASP A 30 27.98 -7.58 -2.89
CA ASP A 30 26.74 -7.47 -3.67
C ASP A 30 26.33 -6.01 -3.90
N PHE A 31 27.28 -5.19 -4.37
CA PHE A 31 27.09 -3.75 -4.52
C PHE A 31 25.89 -3.37 -5.40
N ASP A 32 25.58 -4.16 -6.43
CA ASP A 32 24.40 -3.93 -7.27
C ASP A 32 23.10 -4.05 -6.47
N ALA A 33 22.98 -5.04 -5.60
CA ALA A 33 21.84 -5.18 -4.70
C ALA A 33 21.80 -4.04 -3.67
N PHE A 34 22.95 -3.58 -3.21
CA PHE A 34 23.07 -2.42 -2.32
C PHE A 34 22.55 -1.14 -3.01
N LEU A 35 22.88 -0.94 -4.29
CA LEU A 35 22.38 0.19 -5.06
C LEU A 35 20.84 0.15 -5.21
N ASP A 36 20.28 -1.04 -5.37
CA ASP A 36 18.83 -1.21 -5.49
C ASP A 36 18.09 -0.91 -4.19
N ASN A 37 18.63 -1.37 -3.06
CA ASN A 37 18.02 -1.15 -1.75
C ASN A 37 19.06 -1.14 -0.63
N CYS A 38 19.68 0.01 -0.43
CA CYS A 38 20.69 0.16 0.63
C CYS A 38 20.11 0.17 2.05
N PHE A 39 18.82 0.44 2.21
CA PHE A 39 18.18 0.61 3.53
C PHE A 39 17.99 -0.70 4.28
N CYS A 40 18.19 -1.85 3.65
CA CYS A 40 18.16 -3.16 4.29
C CYS A 40 19.56 -3.66 4.68
N TYR A 41 20.60 -2.86 4.49
CA TYR A 41 21.97 -3.19 4.89
C TYR A 41 22.28 -2.65 6.28
N LYS A 42 23.00 -3.43 7.06
CA LYS A 42 23.46 -3.07 8.39
C LYS A 42 24.94 -3.40 8.54
N LEU A 43 25.59 -2.79 9.54
CA LEU A 43 26.96 -3.08 9.86
C LEU A 43 27.05 -4.34 10.72
N SER A 44 27.84 -5.31 10.30
CA SER A 44 28.13 -6.52 11.04
C SER A 44 29.64 -6.84 10.91
N GLU A 45 30.34 -6.90 12.04
CA GLU A 45 31.77 -7.16 12.09
C GLU A 45 32.62 -6.23 11.19
N GLY A 46 32.22 -4.94 11.13
CA GLY A 46 32.90 -3.94 10.31
C GLY A 46 32.56 -3.96 8.84
N LYS A 47 31.62 -4.80 8.43
CA LYS A 47 31.18 -4.93 7.03
C LYS A 47 29.71 -4.65 6.88
N LEU A 48 29.32 -4.11 5.71
CA LEU A 48 27.93 -3.92 5.34
C LEU A 48 27.33 -5.25 4.88
N VAL A 49 26.29 -5.70 5.57
CA VAL A 49 25.64 -6.99 5.34
C VAL A 49 24.17 -6.79 5.07
N ARG A 50 23.66 -7.48 4.05
CA ARG A 50 22.24 -7.47 3.70
C ARG A 50 21.42 -8.21 4.75
N ASP A 51 20.38 -7.53 5.28
CA ASP A 51 19.39 -8.15 6.16
C ASP A 51 18.16 -8.54 5.33
N THR A 52 18.08 -9.81 4.96
CA THR A 52 17.02 -10.32 4.10
C THR A 52 15.65 -10.31 4.78
N GLU A 53 15.60 -10.50 6.10
CA GLU A 53 14.36 -10.42 6.87
C GLU A 53 13.78 -9.00 6.85
N LYS A 54 14.65 -7.99 7.04
CA LYS A 54 14.23 -6.60 6.94
C LYS A 54 13.77 -6.24 5.54
N GLU A 55 14.47 -6.72 4.51
CA GLU A 55 14.09 -6.49 3.11
C GLU A 55 12.71 -7.06 2.82
N GLU A 56 12.42 -8.28 3.24
CA GLU A 56 11.12 -8.92 3.07
C GLU A 56 10.02 -8.17 3.82
N THR A 57 10.30 -7.73 5.05
CA THR A 57 9.37 -6.94 5.86
C THR A 57 9.07 -5.60 5.20
N ASP A 58 10.10 -4.90 4.72
CA ASP A 58 9.95 -3.61 4.05
C ASP A 58 9.16 -3.74 2.74
N GLN A 59 9.42 -4.78 1.96
CA GLN A 59 8.67 -5.08 0.74
C GLN A 59 7.20 -5.36 1.03
N LEU A 60 6.91 -6.14 2.07
CA LEU A 60 5.55 -6.43 2.49
C LEU A 60 4.80 -5.17 2.91
N GLU A 61 5.44 -4.31 3.72
CA GLU A 61 4.85 -3.03 4.13
C GLU A 61 4.60 -2.09 2.94
N GLU A 62 5.50 -2.07 1.98
CA GLU A 62 5.32 -1.29 0.74
C GLU A 62 4.12 -1.80 -0.05
N GLN A 63 3.96 -3.12 -0.20
CA GLN A 63 2.80 -3.73 -0.85
C GLN A 63 1.50 -3.39 -0.12
N LYS A 64 1.49 -3.46 1.21
CA LYS A 64 0.33 -3.08 2.02
C LYS A 64 -0.01 -1.60 1.86
N SER A 65 0.98 -0.71 1.86
CA SER A 65 0.78 0.72 1.62
C SER A 65 0.18 1.00 0.25
N SER A 66 0.66 0.32 -0.77
CA SER A 66 0.12 0.40 -2.13
C SER A 66 -1.34 -0.04 -2.18
N LEU A 67 -1.69 -1.13 -1.50
CA LEU A 67 -3.06 -1.63 -1.40
C LEU A 67 -3.98 -0.66 -0.64
N ARG A 68 -3.49 0.01 0.40
CA ARG A 68 -4.24 1.05 1.12
C ARG A 68 -4.57 2.23 0.21
N VAL A 69 -3.61 2.67 -0.60
CA VAL A 69 -3.83 3.74 -1.58
C VAL A 69 -4.87 3.35 -2.62
N ARG A 70 -4.77 2.12 -3.14
CA ARG A 70 -5.77 1.59 -4.08
C ARG A 70 -7.16 1.51 -3.44
N ARG A 71 -7.24 1.05 -2.21
CA ARG A 71 -8.50 0.96 -1.45
C ARG A 71 -9.18 2.32 -1.36
N GLU A 72 -8.43 3.36 -1.04
CA GLU A 72 -8.97 4.72 -0.95
C GLU A 72 -9.52 5.20 -2.29
N LYS A 73 -8.80 4.95 -3.37
CA LYS A 73 -9.21 5.36 -4.71
C LYS A 73 -10.34 4.51 -5.29
N GLU A 74 -10.25 3.19 -5.15
CA GLU A 74 -11.14 2.25 -5.84
C GLU A 74 -12.37 1.87 -5.01
N CYS A 75 -12.24 1.82 -3.69
CA CYS A 75 -13.31 1.42 -2.77
C CYS A 75 -13.99 2.62 -2.13
N PHE A 76 -13.24 3.43 -1.41
CA PHE A 76 -13.84 4.51 -0.62
C PHE A 76 -14.49 5.58 -1.47
N SER A 77 -13.99 5.82 -2.67
CA SER A 77 -14.64 6.72 -3.62
C SER A 77 -16.04 6.23 -4.05
N VAL A 78 -16.26 4.92 -4.05
CA VAL A 78 -17.57 4.32 -4.34
C VAL A 78 -18.48 4.39 -3.12
N VAL A 79 -18.01 3.92 -1.96
CA VAL A 79 -18.86 3.87 -0.76
C VAL A 79 -19.22 5.25 -0.21
N ASN A 80 -18.49 6.28 -0.59
CA ASN A 80 -18.76 7.66 -0.18
C ASN A 80 -19.62 8.45 -1.19
N ARG A 81 -20.25 7.80 -2.15
CA ARG A 81 -21.08 8.46 -3.16
C ARG A 81 -22.37 9.11 -2.63
N GLY A 82 -22.77 8.76 -1.42
CA GLY A 82 -23.93 9.37 -0.76
C GLY A 82 -25.23 8.62 -0.98
N TRP A 83 -26.27 9.04 -0.24
CA TRP A 83 -27.53 8.31 -0.16
C TRP A 83 -28.31 8.28 -1.48
N ILE A 84 -28.17 9.29 -2.32
CA ILE A 84 -28.86 9.32 -3.64
C ILE A 84 -28.44 8.13 -4.48
N TRP A 85 -27.12 7.88 -4.57
CA TRP A 85 -26.58 6.73 -5.26
C TRP A 85 -27.01 5.41 -4.61
N TYR A 86 -26.88 5.33 -3.29
CA TYR A 86 -27.29 4.15 -2.53
C TYR A 86 -28.77 3.83 -2.70
N SER A 87 -29.61 4.85 -2.77
CA SER A 87 -31.06 4.68 -2.92
C SER A 87 -31.48 4.02 -4.23
N THR A 88 -30.63 4.04 -5.24
CA THR A 88 -30.88 3.41 -6.54
C THR A 88 -30.48 1.93 -6.59
N LEU A 89 -29.84 1.42 -5.56
CA LEU A 89 -29.37 0.04 -5.52
C LEU A 89 -30.48 -0.92 -5.14
N THR A 90 -30.48 -2.11 -5.78
CA THR A 90 -31.31 -3.24 -5.34
C THR A 90 -30.73 -3.87 -4.07
N LEU A 91 -31.52 -4.67 -3.38
CA LEU A 91 -31.03 -5.40 -2.20
C LEU A 91 -29.85 -6.32 -2.54
N SER A 92 -29.91 -6.97 -3.69
CA SER A 92 -28.81 -7.81 -4.18
C SER A 92 -27.52 -7.01 -4.39
N GLN A 93 -27.62 -5.82 -4.99
CA GLN A 93 -26.50 -4.90 -5.18
C GLN A 93 -25.93 -4.41 -3.85
N TRP A 94 -26.78 -4.08 -2.89
CA TRP A 94 -26.38 -3.71 -1.54
C TRP A 94 -25.54 -4.80 -0.87
N ARG A 95 -25.98 -6.05 -0.97
CA ARG A 95 -25.27 -7.20 -0.38
C ARG A 95 -23.91 -7.41 -1.06
N GLU A 96 -23.89 -7.33 -2.38
CA GLU A 96 -22.65 -7.46 -3.15
C GLU A 96 -21.68 -6.33 -2.83
N LEU A 97 -22.16 -5.10 -2.76
CA LEU A 97 -21.36 -3.93 -2.38
C LEU A 97 -20.77 -4.09 -0.98
N ARG A 98 -21.59 -4.53 -0.02
CA ARG A 98 -21.13 -4.77 1.35
C ARG A 98 -20.03 -5.81 1.41
N ASN A 99 -20.19 -6.94 0.71
CA ASN A 99 -19.17 -7.99 0.67
C ASN A 99 -17.87 -7.51 0.03
N TRP A 100 -17.98 -6.75 -1.04
CA TRP A 100 -16.85 -6.13 -1.71
C TRP A 100 -16.12 -5.12 -0.80
N TYR A 101 -16.85 -4.29 -0.09
CA TYR A 101 -16.31 -3.35 0.88
C TYR A 101 -15.56 -4.07 2.02
N ILE A 102 -16.16 -5.11 2.58
CA ILE A 102 -15.53 -5.91 3.64
C ILE A 102 -14.24 -6.57 3.14
N ALA A 103 -14.23 -7.07 1.91
CA ALA A 103 -13.04 -7.65 1.30
C ALA A 103 -11.92 -6.60 1.15
N TRP A 104 -12.25 -5.38 0.77
CA TRP A 104 -11.28 -4.28 0.72
C TRP A 104 -10.76 -3.91 2.12
N LEU A 105 -11.57 -3.93 3.15
CA LEU A 105 -11.11 -3.66 4.51
C LEU A 105 -10.07 -4.69 4.98
N LYS A 106 -10.14 -5.90 4.46
CA LYS A 106 -9.22 -7.00 4.79
C LYS A 106 -8.06 -7.14 3.79
N VAL A 107 -7.92 -6.24 2.84
CA VAL A 107 -6.97 -6.40 1.73
C VAL A 107 -5.51 -6.50 2.19
N THR A 108 -5.15 -5.85 3.29
CA THR A 108 -3.78 -5.94 3.84
C THR A 108 -3.50 -7.27 4.52
N GLU A 109 -4.54 -8.04 4.85
CA GLU A 109 -4.41 -9.40 5.38
C GLU A 109 -4.41 -10.43 4.26
N THR A 110 -5.32 -10.28 3.30
CA THR A 110 -5.48 -11.22 2.17
C THR A 110 -4.46 -10.99 1.07
N MET A 111 -3.94 -9.77 0.95
CA MET A 111 -3.04 -9.30 -0.12
C MET A 111 -3.64 -9.45 -1.52
N THR A 112 -4.96 -9.62 -1.61
CA THR A 112 -5.68 -9.83 -2.86
C THR A 112 -6.83 -8.82 -2.96
N PRO A 113 -6.74 -7.82 -3.85
CA PRO A 113 -7.83 -6.90 -4.10
C PRO A 113 -9.07 -7.64 -4.62
N PRO A 114 -10.26 -7.34 -4.09
CA PRO A 114 -11.48 -7.96 -4.60
C PRO A 114 -11.85 -7.41 -5.98
N GLU A 115 -12.54 -8.23 -6.76
CA GLU A 115 -13.07 -7.84 -8.06
C GLU A 115 -14.19 -6.81 -7.89
N ARG A 116 -14.10 -5.71 -8.66
CA ARG A 116 -15.10 -4.65 -8.64
C ARG A 116 -16.42 -5.14 -9.22
N PRO A 117 -17.57 -4.92 -8.55
CA PRO A 117 -18.86 -5.26 -9.13
C PRO A 117 -19.07 -4.56 -10.46
N SER A 118 -19.51 -5.30 -11.47
CA SER A 118 -19.64 -4.80 -12.85
C SER A 118 -20.65 -3.67 -12.99
N TRP A 119 -21.64 -3.60 -12.13
CA TRP A 119 -22.72 -2.62 -12.17
C TRP A 119 -22.40 -1.28 -11.48
N VAL A 120 -21.30 -1.20 -10.73
CA VAL A 120 -21.00 -0.03 -9.87
C VAL A 120 -20.96 1.29 -10.65
N ASP A 121 -20.44 1.27 -11.88
CA ASP A 121 -20.30 2.45 -12.70
C ASP A 121 -21.49 2.65 -13.67
N ASP A 122 -22.45 1.72 -13.67
CA ASP A 122 -23.60 1.72 -14.58
C ASP A 122 -24.89 2.16 -13.90
N ILE A 123 -24.84 2.63 -12.66
CA ILE A 123 -26.00 3.08 -11.91
C ILE A 123 -26.47 4.45 -12.42
N ASP A 124 -27.72 4.50 -12.87
CA ASP A 124 -28.37 5.73 -13.29
C ASP A 124 -29.07 6.40 -12.11
N THR A 125 -28.41 7.41 -11.53
CA THR A 125 -28.92 8.15 -10.38
C THR A 125 -30.05 9.14 -10.73
N SER A 126 -30.32 9.35 -12.02
CA SER A 126 -31.46 10.18 -12.44
C SER A 126 -32.80 9.49 -12.21
N ARG A 127 -32.78 8.17 -11.99
CA ARG A 127 -33.98 7.35 -11.76
C ARG A 127 -34.09 6.97 -10.28
N ILE A 128 -34.50 7.91 -9.45
CA ILE A 128 -34.77 7.63 -8.04
C ILE A 128 -36.09 6.83 -7.97
N PRO A 129 -36.08 5.61 -7.40
CA PRO A 129 -37.29 4.82 -7.28
C PRO A 129 -38.34 5.54 -6.44
N LEU A 130 -39.60 5.53 -6.91
CA LEU A 130 -40.72 6.11 -6.18
C LEU A 130 -40.95 5.41 -4.83
N THR A 131 -40.61 4.12 -4.76
CA THR A 131 -40.67 3.32 -3.53
C THR A 131 -39.74 3.84 -2.44
N LEU A 132 -38.61 4.44 -2.83
CA LEU A 132 -37.72 5.08 -1.87
C LEU A 132 -38.38 6.29 -1.23
N GLY A 133 -39.06 7.10 -2.00
CA GLY A 133 -39.86 8.21 -1.46
C GLY A 133 -40.88 7.76 -0.43
N GLY A 134 -41.44 6.56 -0.59
CA GLY A 134 -42.33 5.94 0.38
C GLY A 134 -41.64 5.45 1.65
N LEU A 135 -40.34 5.24 1.59
CA LEU A 135 -39.51 4.84 2.77
C LEU A 135 -39.05 6.03 3.61
N LEU A 136 -39.05 7.15 2.99
CA LEU A 136 -38.65 8.40 3.64
C LEU A 136 -39.89 9.05 4.29
#